data_034fa5b765c04ffed5f1dc95ec929303
#
_entry.id   034fa5b765c04ffed5f1dc95ec929303
#
_cell.length_a   1.000
_cell.length_b   1.000
_cell.length_c   1.000
_cell.angle_alpha   90.00
_cell.angle_beta   90.00
_cell.angle_gamma   90.00
#
_symmetry.space_group_name_H-M   'P 1'
#
loop_
_entity.id
_entity.type
_entity.pdbx_description
1 polymer ?
#
loop_
_entity_poly.entity_id
_entity_poly.type
_entity_poly.pdbx_seq_one_letter_code
_entity_poly.pdbx_strand_id
1 'polypeptide(L)'
;MDTMDGLSMDLERANLDKLRGVFPECFAEGKLDIDKLLGLCGEYIDNDFEKYRFEWKGKAECLRLAQKRSAGTLRPCPGESVDWEHTRNLYIEGDNLEVLKLLQTAYYRKMKMIYIDPPYNTGNDFVYADDFADPLARYREVTAQTTKSNPETMGRFHTNWLNMMYPRLRLAANLLRDDGVIFISVDDNEMTNLRRLCDEIFGEENFVAQFIWKCRQNKDNRNISGVSVDQEYIICYSKQFGNRVFRGTERKIDQYQNPDNDPRGPWTSANMVGLATADARPNLHYDLINPADGIN
;
A
#
# COMPACT_ATOMS: atom_id res chain seq x y z
N MET A 1 -4.31 -32.30 -19.07
CA MET A 1 -4.73 -30.93 -19.46
C MET A 1 -5.84 -30.56 -18.52
N ASP A 2 -5.56 -29.68 -17.55
CA ASP A 2 -6.62 -29.14 -16.69
C ASP A 2 -7.58 -28.36 -17.60
N THR A 3 -8.81 -28.79 -17.65
CA THR A 3 -9.88 -28.07 -18.35
C THR A 3 -10.09 -26.75 -17.64
N MET A 4 -9.89 -25.63 -18.36
CA MET A 4 -10.24 -24.32 -17.85
C MET A 4 -11.73 -24.30 -17.44
N ASP A 5 -12.02 -24.03 -16.19
CA ASP A 5 -13.39 -24.02 -15.66
C ASP A 5 -14.15 -22.71 -15.96
N GLY A 6 -13.54 -21.79 -16.70
CA GLY A 6 -14.12 -20.50 -17.08
C GLY A 6 -14.19 -19.47 -15.95
N LEU A 7 -13.56 -19.75 -14.81
CA LEU A 7 -13.53 -18.86 -13.65
C LEU A 7 -12.15 -18.18 -13.49
N SER A 8 -12.09 -17.08 -12.76
CA SER A 8 -10.84 -16.45 -12.36
C SER A 8 -10.03 -17.38 -11.45
N MET A 9 -8.73 -17.04 -11.25
CA MET A 9 -7.81 -17.83 -10.42
C MET A 9 -8.40 -18.12 -9.03
N ASP A 10 -8.27 -19.38 -8.60
CA ASP A 10 -8.61 -19.80 -7.24
C ASP A 10 -7.45 -19.46 -6.30
N LEU A 11 -7.57 -18.33 -5.61
CA LEU A 11 -6.55 -17.81 -4.70
C LEU A 11 -6.39 -18.66 -3.43
N GLU A 12 -7.48 -19.27 -2.93
CA GLU A 12 -7.43 -20.14 -1.75
C GLU A 12 -6.61 -21.39 -2.06
N ARG A 13 -6.95 -22.06 -3.16
CA ARG A 13 -6.22 -23.23 -3.63
C ARG A 13 -4.75 -22.90 -3.92
N ALA A 14 -4.49 -21.79 -4.60
CA ALA A 14 -3.12 -21.35 -4.90
C ALA A 14 -2.29 -21.09 -3.63
N ASN A 15 -2.90 -20.54 -2.58
CA ASN A 15 -2.23 -20.33 -1.29
C ASN A 15 -1.96 -21.65 -0.56
N LEU A 16 -2.93 -22.57 -0.53
CA LEU A 16 -2.74 -23.91 0.04
C LEU A 16 -1.64 -24.70 -0.70
N ASP A 17 -1.59 -24.61 -2.03
CA ASP A 17 -0.57 -25.29 -2.83
C ASP A 17 0.85 -24.73 -2.55
N LYS A 18 0.97 -23.41 -2.32
CA LYS A 18 2.25 -22.81 -1.88
C LYS A 18 2.68 -23.33 -0.51
N LEU A 19 1.76 -23.34 0.46
CA LEU A 19 2.04 -23.89 1.79
C LEU A 19 2.41 -25.37 1.72
N ARG A 20 1.73 -26.14 0.88
CA ARG A 20 2.06 -27.55 0.64
C ARG A 20 3.44 -27.73 0.00
N GLY A 21 3.85 -26.81 -0.87
CA GLY A 21 5.19 -26.84 -1.45
C GLY A 21 6.32 -26.58 -0.44
N VAL A 22 6.04 -25.80 0.62
CA VAL A 22 7.01 -25.46 1.66
C VAL A 22 6.94 -26.44 2.85
N PHE A 23 5.73 -26.83 3.28
CA PHE A 23 5.47 -27.69 4.43
C PHE A 23 4.51 -28.84 4.05
N PRO A 24 4.94 -29.78 3.17
CA PRO A 24 4.09 -30.90 2.75
C PRO A 24 3.62 -31.78 3.90
N GLU A 25 4.41 -31.90 4.95
CA GLU A 25 4.12 -32.68 6.15
C GLU A 25 2.97 -32.10 7.00
N CYS A 26 2.62 -30.81 6.82
CA CYS A 26 1.47 -30.19 7.49
C CYS A 26 0.14 -30.50 6.82
N PHE A 27 0.11 -31.38 5.81
CA PHE A 27 -1.14 -31.73 5.11
C PHE A 27 -1.51 -33.18 5.36
N ALA A 28 -2.73 -33.42 5.82
CA ALA A 28 -3.33 -34.75 5.96
C ALA A 28 -4.67 -34.77 5.18
N GLU A 29 -4.87 -35.78 4.36
CA GLU A 29 -6.07 -35.94 3.51
C GLU A 29 -6.43 -34.67 2.69
N GLY A 30 -5.41 -33.94 2.25
CA GLY A 30 -5.57 -32.70 1.46
C GLY A 30 -5.90 -31.44 2.28
N LYS A 31 -6.02 -31.54 3.60
CA LYS A 31 -6.29 -30.42 4.51
C LYS A 31 -5.04 -30.00 5.28
N LEU A 32 -4.93 -28.71 5.60
CA LEU A 32 -3.85 -28.15 6.39
C LEU A 32 -4.06 -28.45 7.87
N ASP A 33 -3.06 -29.03 8.52
CA ASP A 33 -2.95 -29.21 9.95
C ASP A 33 -2.25 -27.97 10.54
N ILE A 34 -3.02 -27.10 11.17
CA ILE A 34 -2.53 -25.82 11.70
C ILE A 34 -1.62 -26.05 12.91
N ASP A 35 -1.96 -27.00 13.81
CA ASP A 35 -1.17 -27.26 15.01
C ASP A 35 0.23 -27.77 14.64
N LYS A 36 0.30 -28.64 13.63
CA LYS A 36 1.57 -29.14 13.11
C LYS A 36 2.40 -28.04 12.44
N LEU A 37 1.75 -27.14 11.68
CA LEU A 37 2.42 -25.99 11.08
C LEU A 37 3.00 -25.06 12.17
N LEU A 38 2.22 -24.73 13.19
CA LEU A 38 2.67 -23.92 14.33
C LEU A 38 3.85 -24.58 15.06
N GLY A 39 3.78 -25.88 15.28
CA GLY A 39 4.88 -26.63 15.91
C GLY A 39 6.18 -26.60 15.11
N LEU A 40 6.12 -26.57 13.78
CA LEU A 40 7.30 -26.47 12.91
C LEU A 40 7.87 -25.05 12.81
N CYS A 41 7.03 -24.02 12.85
CA CYS A 41 7.46 -22.62 12.76
C CYS A 41 8.08 -22.08 14.06
N GLY A 42 7.77 -22.69 15.22
CA GLY A 42 8.38 -22.36 16.52
C GLY A 42 7.85 -21.08 17.17
N GLU A 43 7.73 -20.00 16.45
CA GLU A 43 7.21 -18.72 16.92
C GLU A 43 5.89 -18.38 16.24
N TYR A 44 4.86 -18.10 17.03
CA TYR A 44 3.54 -17.68 16.52
C TYR A 44 2.87 -16.74 17.52
N ILE A 45 1.90 -15.97 17.01
CA ILE A 45 1.13 -15.05 17.86
C ILE A 45 0.03 -15.84 18.57
N ASP A 46 0.16 -15.97 19.89
CA ASP A 46 -0.90 -16.55 20.72
C ASP A 46 -2.14 -15.66 20.73
N ASN A 47 -3.31 -16.26 20.53
CA ASN A 47 -4.57 -15.54 20.51
C ASN A 47 -5.06 -15.10 21.91
N ASP A 48 -4.47 -15.65 22.98
CA ASP A 48 -4.86 -15.37 24.36
C ASP A 48 -4.24 -14.08 24.91
N PHE A 49 -3.26 -13.48 24.21
CA PHE A 49 -2.67 -12.19 24.60
C PHE A 49 -3.44 -11.00 24.02
N GLU A 50 -3.57 -9.95 24.84
CA GLU A 50 -4.04 -8.65 24.35
C GLU A 50 -3.11 -8.16 23.25
N LYS A 51 -3.67 -7.91 22.04
CA LYS A 51 -2.92 -7.41 20.89
C LYS A 51 -3.71 -6.34 20.16
N TYR A 52 -2.98 -5.41 19.58
CA TYR A 52 -3.57 -4.43 18.68
C TYR A 52 -4.17 -5.13 17.47
N ARG A 53 -5.44 -4.84 17.18
CA ARG A 53 -6.16 -5.31 15.99
C ARG A 53 -6.86 -4.15 15.33
N PHE A 54 -6.76 -4.07 14.02
CA PHE A 54 -7.54 -3.14 13.23
C PHE A 54 -8.79 -3.85 12.73
N GLU A 55 -9.91 -3.60 13.38
CA GLU A 55 -11.18 -4.29 13.11
C GLU A 55 -12.28 -3.30 12.77
N TRP A 56 -13.15 -3.69 11.84
CA TRP A 56 -14.36 -2.96 11.49
C TRP A 56 -15.44 -3.92 11.02
N LYS A 57 -16.70 -3.46 10.96
CA LYS A 57 -17.84 -4.27 10.51
C LYS A 57 -17.71 -4.57 9.02
N GLY A 58 -17.71 -5.85 8.66
CA GLY A 58 -17.62 -6.32 7.27
C GLY A 58 -16.25 -6.80 6.83
N LYS A 59 -15.18 -6.67 7.65
CA LYS A 59 -13.82 -7.09 7.30
C LYS A 59 -13.73 -8.54 6.81
N ALA A 60 -14.35 -9.48 7.52
CA ALA A 60 -14.35 -10.89 7.12
C ALA A 60 -15.06 -11.12 5.77
N GLU A 61 -16.13 -10.34 5.51
CA GLU A 61 -16.82 -10.40 4.22
C GLU A 61 -15.97 -9.85 3.09
N CYS A 62 -15.21 -8.77 3.33
CA CYS A 62 -14.27 -8.22 2.35
C CYS A 62 -13.21 -9.25 1.93
N LEU A 63 -12.70 -10.03 2.89
CA LEU A 63 -11.75 -11.09 2.59
C LEU A 63 -12.39 -12.17 1.70
N ARG A 64 -13.60 -12.62 2.04
CA ARG A 64 -14.37 -13.58 1.20
C ARG A 64 -14.65 -13.03 -0.18
N LEU A 65 -14.98 -11.73 -0.28
CA LEU A 65 -15.25 -11.08 -1.56
C LEU A 65 -14.00 -11.03 -2.46
N ALA A 66 -12.82 -10.77 -1.89
CA ALA A 66 -11.56 -10.82 -2.62
C ALA A 66 -11.22 -12.24 -3.13
N GLN A 67 -11.63 -13.27 -2.39
CA GLN A 67 -11.40 -14.68 -2.75
C GLN A 67 -12.45 -15.24 -3.71
N LYS A 68 -13.66 -14.65 -3.72
CA LYS A 68 -14.75 -15.09 -4.60
C LYS A 68 -14.35 -14.96 -6.05
N ARG A 69 -14.35 -16.08 -6.77
CA ARG A 69 -13.99 -16.14 -8.18
C ARG A 69 -15.00 -15.42 -9.07
N SER A 70 -14.51 -14.76 -10.10
CA SER A 70 -15.33 -14.14 -11.16
C SER A 70 -15.56 -15.12 -12.31
N ALA A 71 -16.80 -15.14 -12.82
CA ALA A 71 -17.19 -15.81 -14.05
C ALA A 71 -17.16 -14.89 -15.28
N GLY A 72 -16.76 -13.61 -15.08
CA GLY A 72 -16.65 -12.64 -16.15
C GLY A 72 -15.51 -12.93 -17.13
N THR A 73 -15.49 -12.18 -18.23
CA THR A 73 -14.40 -12.22 -19.20
C THR A 73 -14.13 -10.84 -19.77
N LEU A 74 -12.87 -10.57 -20.11
CA LEU A 74 -12.47 -9.35 -20.81
C LEU A 74 -12.76 -9.51 -22.30
N ARG A 75 -13.43 -8.53 -22.91
CA ARG A 75 -13.74 -8.51 -24.36
C ARG A 75 -12.81 -7.54 -25.06
N PRO A 76 -12.05 -7.98 -26.06
CA PRO A 76 -11.29 -7.07 -26.92
C PRO A 76 -12.19 -6.13 -27.69
N CYS A 77 -11.81 -4.83 -27.79
CA CYS A 77 -12.51 -3.78 -28.55
C CYS A 77 -11.58 -3.17 -29.61
N PRO A 78 -11.18 -3.91 -30.66
CA PRO A 78 -10.24 -3.42 -31.67
C PRO A 78 -10.72 -2.14 -32.38
N GLY A 79 -12.04 -2.01 -32.61
CA GLY A 79 -12.62 -0.85 -33.29
C GLY A 79 -12.55 0.48 -32.51
N GLU A 80 -12.33 0.41 -31.20
CA GLU A 80 -12.20 1.57 -30.31
C GLU A 80 -10.74 1.77 -29.86
N SER A 81 -9.83 0.91 -30.31
CA SER A 81 -8.42 0.93 -29.90
C SER A 81 -7.57 1.70 -30.92
N VAL A 82 -6.56 2.41 -30.42
CA VAL A 82 -5.56 3.08 -31.25
C VAL A 82 -4.35 2.15 -31.39
N ASP A 83 -3.93 1.91 -32.63
CA ASP A 83 -2.80 1.04 -32.96
C ASP A 83 -2.85 -0.36 -32.29
N TRP A 84 -3.99 -1.02 -32.45
CA TRP A 84 -4.30 -2.32 -31.84
C TRP A 84 -3.19 -3.38 -32.01
N GLU A 85 -2.59 -3.43 -33.20
CA GLU A 85 -1.62 -4.48 -33.54
C GLU A 85 -0.25 -4.28 -32.85
N HIS A 86 0.11 -3.03 -32.51
CA HIS A 86 1.47 -2.73 -32.02
C HIS A 86 1.47 -2.17 -30.60
N THR A 87 0.35 -1.65 -30.10
CA THR A 87 0.29 -1.09 -28.73
C THR A 87 0.51 -2.19 -27.69
N ARG A 88 1.19 -1.84 -26.61
CA ARG A 88 1.33 -2.67 -25.41
C ARG A 88 0.58 -2.09 -24.22
N ASN A 89 -0.11 -0.96 -24.43
CA ASN A 89 -0.93 -0.34 -23.41
C ASN A 89 -2.33 -0.96 -23.44
N LEU A 90 -2.91 -1.16 -22.26
CA LEU A 90 -4.25 -1.67 -22.09
C LEU A 90 -5.09 -0.65 -21.33
N TYR A 91 -6.26 -0.35 -21.84
CA TYR A 91 -7.35 0.32 -21.14
C TYR A 91 -8.46 -0.71 -20.90
N ILE A 92 -8.88 -0.87 -19.66
CA ILE A 92 -9.89 -1.85 -19.27
C ILE A 92 -11.02 -1.10 -18.60
N GLU A 93 -12.21 -1.18 -19.19
CA GLU A 93 -13.42 -0.57 -18.68
C GLU A 93 -14.31 -1.62 -18.01
N GLY A 94 -14.84 -1.30 -16.81
CA GLY A 94 -15.72 -2.16 -16.07
C GLY A 94 -15.58 -1.97 -14.55
N ASP A 95 -16.28 -2.80 -13.78
CA ASP A 95 -16.10 -2.84 -12.33
C ASP A 95 -14.67 -3.26 -12.00
N ASN A 96 -13.95 -2.40 -11.28
CA ASN A 96 -12.52 -2.62 -11.03
C ASN A 96 -12.25 -3.79 -10.09
N LEU A 97 -13.17 -4.19 -9.20
CA LEU A 97 -13.00 -5.36 -8.34
C LEU A 97 -13.07 -6.65 -9.18
N GLU A 98 -14.04 -6.73 -10.09
CA GLU A 98 -14.16 -7.86 -11.02
C GLU A 98 -12.96 -7.92 -11.98
N VAL A 99 -12.53 -6.77 -12.51
CA VAL A 99 -11.33 -6.69 -13.36
C VAL A 99 -10.08 -7.19 -12.60
N LEU A 100 -9.88 -6.76 -11.36
CA LEU A 100 -8.75 -7.21 -10.54
C LEU A 100 -8.74 -8.72 -10.33
N LYS A 101 -9.91 -9.36 -10.17
CA LYS A 101 -10.03 -10.82 -10.09
C LYS A 101 -9.64 -11.51 -11.41
N LEU A 102 -10.08 -10.97 -12.54
CA LEU A 102 -9.75 -11.52 -13.86
C LEU A 102 -8.25 -11.38 -14.17
N LEU A 103 -7.63 -10.28 -13.78
CA LEU A 103 -6.21 -10.03 -13.97
C LEU A 103 -5.31 -11.00 -13.18
N GLN A 104 -5.81 -11.63 -12.10
CA GLN A 104 -5.00 -12.56 -11.30
C GLN A 104 -4.44 -13.71 -12.16
N THR A 105 -5.17 -14.20 -13.13
CA THR A 105 -4.74 -15.32 -13.98
C THR A 105 -3.53 -14.98 -14.84
N ALA A 106 -3.53 -13.78 -15.45
CA ALA A 106 -2.51 -13.39 -16.42
C ALA A 106 -1.35 -12.57 -15.81
N TYR A 107 -1.64 -11.81 -14.75
CA TYR A 107 -0.74 -10.80 -14.21
C TYR A 107 -0.32 -11.03 -12.75
N TYR A 108 -0.59 -12.20 -12.18
CA TYR A 108 -0.12 -12.55 -10.84
C TYR A 108 1.39 -12.35 -10.71
N ARG A 109 1.82 -11.50 -9.73
CA ARG A 109 3.22 -11.13 -9.47
C ARG A 109 3.98 -10.58 -10.70
N LYS A 110 3.31 -9.84 -11.56
CA LYS A 110 3.93 -9.28 -12.78
C LYS A 110 3.98 -7.75 -12.82
N MET A 111 3.20 -7.05 -11.98
CA MET A 111 3.15 -5.60 -11.98
C MET A 111 4.34 -5.02 -11.22
N LYS A 112 5.07 -4.10 -11.86
CA LYS A 112 6.18 -3.38 -11.25
C LYS A 112 5.72 -2.23 -10.38
N MET A 113 4.67 -1.54 -10.81
CA MET A 113 4.10 -0.39 -10.10
C MET A 113 2.58 -0.38 -10.25
N ILE A 114 1.91 -0.06 -9.17
CA ILE A 114 0.47 0.22 -9.13
C ILE A 114 0.30 1.62 -8.56
N TYR A 115 -0.55 2.43 -9.20
CA TYR A 115 -1.00 3.72 -8.67
C TYR A 115 -2.51 3.69 -8.52
N ILE A 116 -3.01 4.06 -7.34
CA ILE A 116 -4.44 4.13 -7.04
C ILE A 116 -4.78 5.55 -6.60
N ASP A 117 -5.83 6.09 -7.20
CA ASP A 117 -6.48 7.34 -6.80
C ASP A 117 -7.93 7.01 -6.43
N PRO A 118 -8.20 6.64 -5.18
CA PRO A 118 -9.51 6.24 -4.72
C PRO A 118 -10.39 7.46 -4.39
N PRO A 119 -11.72 7.30 -4.21
CA PRO A 119 -12.54 8.32 -3.57
C PRO A 119 -11.99 8.67 -2.19
N TYR A 120 -11.86 9.97 -1.88
CA TYR A 120 -11.26 10.44 -0.61
C TYR A 120 -12.25 10.44 0.56
N ASN A 121 -13.49 10.03 0.31
CA ASN A 121 -14.55 9.95 1.34
C ASN A 121 -14.90 11.31 1.97
N THR A 122 -14.91 12.36 1.16
CA THR A 122 -15.19 13.75 1.59
C THR A 122 -16.67 14.00 1.95
N GLY A 123 -17.50 12.95 1.88
CA GLY A 123 -18.94 13.00 2.16
C GLY A 123 -19.83 13.22 0.94
N ASN A 124 -19.26 13.66 -0.18
CA ASN A 124 -19.93 13.79 -1.48
C ASN A 124 -19.41 12.77 -2.50
N ASP A 125 -18.36 12.02 -2.15
CA ASP A 125 -17.71 11.08 -3.04
C ASP A 125 -18.55 9.82 -3.21
N PHE A 126 -18.49 9.27 -4.41
CA PHE A 126 -19.10 8.00 -4.74
C PHE A 126 -18.24 6.87 -4.20
N VAL A 127 -18.69 6.22 -3.14
CA VAL A 127 -18.13 4.95 -2.68
C VAL A 127 -18.87 3.84 -3.41
N TYR A 128 -18.14 3.00 -4.16
CA TYR A 128 -18.74 1.90 -4.90
C TYR A 128 -19.49 0.97 -3.95
N ALA A 129 -20.77 0.71 -4.26
CA ALA A 129 -21.56 -0.31 -3.60
C ALA A 129 -21.17 -1.66 -4.22
N ASP A 130 -20.11 -2.27 -3.71
CA ASP A 130 -19.86 -3.68 -3.99
C ASP A 130 -21.02 -4.49 -3.43
N ASP A 131 -21.30 -5.66 -4.01
CA ASP A 131 -22.39 -6.58 -3.61
C ASP A 131 -22.21 -7.15 -2.18
N PHE A 132 -21.96 -6.25 -1.24
CA PHE A 132 -22.21 -6.48 0.17
C PHE A 132 -23.73 -6.41 0.30
N ALA A 133 -24.40 -7.56 0.08
CA ALA A 133 -25.84 -7.70 0.15
C ALA A 133 -26.38 -6.82 1.28
N ASP A 134 -26.64 -5.61 0.90
CA ASP A 134 -27.25 -4.52 1.64
C ASP A 134 -27.01 -4.43 3.17
N PRO A 135 -25.78 -4.17 3.65
CA PRO A 135 -25.62 -3.79 5.06
C PRO A 135 -26.30 -2.45 5.36
N LEU A 136 -26.50 -1.60 4.36
CA LEU A 136 -27.05 -0.25 4.54
C LEU A 136 -28.58 -0.29 4.72
N ALA A 137 -29.30 -1.10 3.95
CA ALA A 137 -30.74 -1.26 4.12
C ALA A 137 -31.03 -2.03 5.42
N ARG A 138 -30.29 -3.10 5.67
CA ARG A 138 -30.43 -3.89 6.89
C ARG A 138 -30.02 -3.13 8.15
N TYR A 139 -29.04 -2.24 8.06
CA TYR A 139 -28.63 -1.37 9.17
C TYR A 139 -29.67 -0.26 9.40
N ARG A 140 -30.27 0.31 8.33
CA ARG A 140 -31.39 1.27 8.43
C ARG A 140 -32.62 0.63 9.06
N GLU A 141 -32.93 -0.63 8.71
CA GLU A 141 -34.01 -1.39 9.32
C GLU A 141 -33.76 -1.72 10.81
N VAL A 142 -32.52 -2.12 11.15
CA VAL A 142 -32.18 -2.53 12.53
C VAL A 142 -32.03 -1.33 13.48
N THR A 143 -31.61 -0.17 12.98
CA THR A 143 -31.31 0.99 13.85
C THR A 143 -32.37 2.09 13.83
N ALA A 144 -33.34 2.06 12.91
CA ALA A 144 -34.40 3.08 12.74
C ALA A 144 -33.87 4.54 12.71
N GLN A 145 -32.62 4.76 12.31
CA GLN A 145 -31.95 6.05 12.39
C GLN A 145 -31.96 6.79 11.05
N THR A 146 -32.63 7.94 11.02
CA THR A 146 -32.84 8.76 9.82
C THR A 146 -32.16 10.13 9.86
N THR A 147 -31.33 10.49 10.85
CA THR A 147 -30.80 11.84 11.00
C THR A 147 -29.28 11.93 10.90
N LYS A 148 -28.80 12.97 10.17
CA LYS A 148 -27.40 13.28 9.84
C LYS A 148 -26.50 13.70 11.03
N SER A 149 -26.99 13.76 12.24
CA SER A 149 -26.31 14.40 13.39
C SER A 149 -25.83 13.42 14.45
N ASN A 150 -25.76 12.12 14.19
CA ASN A 150 -25.34 11.13 15.18
C ASN A 150 -23.87 10.73 14.98
N PRO A 151 -23.01 10.70 16.05
CA PRO A 151 -21.62 10.23 15.97
C PRO A 151 -21.42 8.86 15.34
N GLU A 152 -22.44 7.98 15.44
CA GLU A 152 -22.44 6.67 14.76
C GLU A 152 -22.46 6.76 13.23
N THR A 153 -22.82 7.91 12.65
CA THR A 153 -22.74 8.12 11.21
C THR A 153 -21.32 8.27 10.70
N MET A 154 -20.41 8.83 11.50
CA MET A 154 -19.00 8.96 11.12
C MET A 154 -18.33 7.60 10.96
N GLY A 155 -18.57 6.67 11.89
CA GLY A 155 -18.04 5.30 11.79
C GLY A 155 -18.53 4.53 10.55
N ARG A 156 -19.72 4.84 10.01
CA ARG A 156 -20.25 4.21 8.79
C ARG A 156 -19.54 4.70 7.52
N PHE A 157 -19.18 5.97 7.43
CA PHE A 157 -18.44 6.47 6.28
C PHE A 157 -17.11 5.77 6.14
N HIS A 158 -16.35 5.68 7.21
CA HIS A 158 -15.08 4.97 7.23
C HIS A 158 -15.25 3.47 6.96
N THR A 159 -16.26 2.82 7.56
CA THR A 159 -16.55 1.40 7.36
C THR A 159 -16.83 1.06 5.90
N ASN A 160 -17.67 1.85 5.22
CA ASN A 160 -17.98 1.63 3.81
C ASN A 160 -16.76 1.80 2.92
N TRP A 161 -15.95 2.82 3.20
CA TRP A 161 -14.71 3.05 2.48
C TRP A 161 -13.70 1.91 2.69
N LEU A 162 -13.54 1.45 3.93
CA LEU A 162 -12.69 0.30 4.26
C LEU A 162 -13.15 -0.97 3.55
N ASN A 163 -14.47 -1.23 3.54
CA ASN A 163 -15.05 -2.37 2.84
C ASN A 163 -14.81 -2.33 1.33
N MET A 164 -14.85 -1.15 0.73
CA MET A 164 -14.53 -0.95 -0.69
C MET A 164 -13.03 -1.16 -0.97
N MET A 165 -12.15 -0.58 -0.16
CA MET A 165 -10.70 -0.56 -0.40
C MET A 165 -10.02 -1.89 -0.10
N TYR A 166 -10.40 -2.58 0.98
CA TYR A 166 -9.71 -3.79 1.43
C TYR A 166 -9.61 -4.90 0.38
N PRO A 167 -10.70 -5.33 -0.28
CA PRO A 167 -10.61 -6.38 -1.29
C PRO A 167 -9.77 -5.96 -2.51
N ARG A 168 -9.84 -4.69 -2.90
CA ARG A 168 -9.05 -4.14 -4.02
C ARG A 168 -7.57 -4.13 -3.71
N LEU A 169 -7.17 -3.67 -2.53
CA LEU A 169 -5.78 -3.67 -2.09
C LEU A 169 -5.21 -5.09 -1.93
N ARG A 170 -6.01 -6.04 -1.42
CA ARG A 170 -5.62 -7.47 -1.33
C ARG A 170 -5.32 -8.05 -2.72
N LEU A 171 -6.17 -7.80 -3.70
CA LEU A 171 -5.96 -8.26 -5.07
C LEU A 171 -4.80 -7.53 -5.75
N ALA A 172 -4.65 -6.23 -5.54
CA ALA A 172 -3.53 -5.45 -6.04
C ALA A 172 -2.18 -5.97 -5.49
N ALA A 173 -2.12 -6.31 -4.20
CA ALA A 173 -0.92 -6.89 -3.58
C ALA A 173 -0.48 -8.20 -4.24
N ASN A 174 -1.43 -9.01 -4.73
CA ASN A 174 -1.13 -10.24 -5.47
C ASN A 174 -0.57 -9.99 -6.87
N LEU A 175 -0.92 -8.87 -7.49
CA LEU A 175 -0.42 -8.51 -8.82
C LEU A 175 1.01 -7.97 -8.78
N LEU A 176 1.45 -7.41 -7.66
CA LEU A 176 2.79 -6.86 -7.52
C LEU A 176 3.87 -7.93 -7.55
N ARG A 177 4.95 -7.64 -8.27
CA ARG A 177 6.21 -8.37 -8.22
C ARG A 177 6.88 -8.16 -6.86
N ASP A 178 7.85 -9.00 -6.51
CA ASP A 178 8.61 -8.86 -5.26
C ASP A 178 9.37 -7.53 -5.17
N ASP A 179 9.84 -7.00 -6.31
CA ASP A 179 10.45 -5.68 -6.44
C ASP A 179 9.45 -4.59 -6.86
N GLY A 180 8.17 -4.83 -6.67
CA GLY A 180 7.07 -3.93 -7.03
C GLY A 180 6.72 -2.96 -5.92
N VAL A 181 6.07 -1.84 -6.30
CA VAL A 181 5.59 -0.79 -5.39
C VAL A 181 4.16 -0.40 -5.69
N ILE A 182 3.48 0.06 -4.67
CA ILE A 182 2.16 0.67 -4.78
C ILE A 182 2.19 2.08 -4.23
N PHE A 183 1.55 3.02 -4.94
CA PHE A 183 1.30 4.38 -4.52
C PHE A 183 -0.21 4.60 -4.44
N ILE A 184 -0.67 5.26 -3.40
CA ILE A 184 -2.09 5.49 -3.18
C ILE A 184 -2.28 6.93 -2.71
N SER A 185 -3.01 7.72 -3.50
CA SER A 185 -3.39 9.09 -3.15
C SER A 185 -4.50 9.09 -2.11
N VAL A 186 -4.46 10.03 -1.20
CA VAL A 186 -5.48 10.20 -0.15
C VAL A 186 -5.35 11.57 0.49
N ASP A 187 -6.45 12.12 1.02
CA ASP A 187 -6.45 13.30 1.88
C ASP A 187 -6.49 12.94 3.38
N ASP A 188 -6.65 13.93 4.24
CA ASP A 188 -6.70 13.78 5.69
C ASP A 188 -7.85 12.87 6.17
N ASN A 189 -8.95 12.72 5.40
CA ASN A 189 -10.14 12.00 5.84
C ASN A 189 -9.85 10.51 6.07
N GLU A 190 -9.11 9.86 5.15
CA GLU A 190 -8.88 8.42 5.20
C GLU A 190 -7.40 8.03 5.30
N MET A 191 -6.47 8.97 5.43
CA MET A 191 -5.04 8.69 5.47
C MET A 191 -4.67 7.69 6.56
N THR A 192 -5.19 7.86 7.77
CA THR A 192 -4.89 6.97 8.91
C THR A 192 -5.46 5.56 8.67
N ASN A 193 -6.67 5.47 8.14
CA ASN A 193 -7.31 4.20 7.83
C ASN A 193 -6.59 3.48 6.69
N LEU A 194 -6.21 4.21 5.65
CA LEU A 194 -5.43 3.67 4.53
C LEU A 194 -4.09 3.12 4.99
N ARG A 195 -3.38 3.86 5.87
CA ARG A 195 -2.10 3.40 6.43
C ARG A 195 -2.26 2.06 7.15
N ARG A 196 -3.28 1.93 8.01
CA ARG A 196 -3.55 0.68 8.74
C ARG A 196 -3.96 -0.48 7.84
N LEU A 197 -4.77 -0.21 6.79
CA LEU A 197 -5.09 -1.21 5.76
C LEU A 197 -3.83 -1.73 5.08
N CYS A 198 -2.95 -0.82 4.69
CA CYS A 198 -1.72 -1.17 3.99
C CYS A 198 -0.73 -1.90 4.91
N ASP A 199 -0.60 -1.50 6.17
CA ASP A 199 0.21 -2.20 7.16
C ASP A 199 -0.23 -3.66 7.31
N GLU A 200 -1.55 -3.92 7.33
CA GLU A 200 -2.10 -5.27 7.41
C GLU A 200 -1.89 -6.10 6.13
N ILE A 201 -2.02 -5.47 4.95
CA ILE A 201 -1.99 -6.17 3.66
C ILE A 201 -0.57 -6.39 3.15
N PHE A 202 0.28 -5.39 3.29
CA PHE A 202 1.65 -5.39 2.77
C PHE A 202 2.70 -5.71 3.83
N GLY A 203 2.38 -5.54 5.12
CA GLY A 203 3.31 -5.56 6.24
C GLY A 203 3.83 -4.17 6.57
N GLU A 204 3.91 -3.82 7.86
CA GLU A 204 4.41 -2.53 8.34
C GLU A 204 5.87 -2.32 7.92
N GLU A 205 6.67 -3.37 7.89
CA GLU A 205 8.07 -3.38 7.47
C GLU A 205 8.26 -3.01 5.99
N ASN A 206 7.21 -3.11 5.17
CA ASN A 206 7.22 -2.79 3.74
C ASN A 206 6.78 -1.35 3.44
N PHE A 207 6.51 -0.57 4.48
CA PHE A 207 6.25 0.86 4.31
C PHE A 207 7.51 1.58 3.81
N VAL A 208 7.35 2.35 2.73
CA VAL A 208 8.45 3.10 2.11
C VAL A 208 8.42 4.55 2.53
N ALA A 209 7.32 5.24 2.26
CA ALA A 209 7.19 6.67 2.56
C ALA A 209 5.73 7.15 2.49
N GLN A 210 5.49 8.26 3.16
CA GLN A 210 4.33 9.12 2.97
C GLN A 210 4.81 10.42 2.35
N PHE A 211 4.43 10.65 1.10
CA PHE A 211 4.73 11.88 0.41
C PHE A 211 3.64 12.92 0.71
N ILE A 212 4.07 14.15 0.91
CA ILE A 212 3.17 15.29 1.08
C ILE A 212 3.10 16.00 -0.27
N TRP A 213 1.92 16.00 -0.85
CA TRP A 213 1.65 16.67 -2.11
C TRP A 213 1.02 18.03 -1.86
N LYS A 214 1.71 19.11 -2.23
CA LYS A 214 1.15 20.46 -2.13
C LYS A 214 0.17 20.68 -3.28
N CYS A 215 -1.13 20.55 -3.01
CA CYS A 215 -2.19 20.64 -4.03
C CYS A 215 -2.70 22.07 -4.27
N ARG A 216 -2.47 23.02 -3.34
CA ARG A 216 -2.93 24.40 -3.45
C ARG A 216 -1.79 25.40 -3.42
N GLN A 217 -1.89 26.44 -4.27
CA GLN A 217 -0.95 27.56 -4.27
C GLN A 217 -1.45 28.76 -3.47
N ASN A 218 -2.78 28.93 -3.36
CA ASN A 218 -3.41 30.05 -2.67
C ASN A 218 -4.08 29.58 -1.38
N LYS A 219 -4.00 30.38 -0.34
CA LYS A 219 -4.66 30.11 0.95
C LYS A 219 -6.18 30.01 0.76
N ASP A 220 -6.80 29.00 1.37
CA ASP A 220 -8.24 28.90 1.44
C ASP A 220 -8.80 29.76 2.57
N ASN A 221 -9.26 30.95 2.22
CA ASN A 221 -9.86 31.89 3.19
C ASN A 221 -11.26 31.49 3.68
N ARG A 222 -11.82 30.37 3.17
CA ARG A 222 -13.14 29.86 3.55
C ARG A 222 -13.10 28.82 4.66
N ASN A 223 -11.91 28.47 5.12
CA ASN A 223 -11.78 27.46 6.15
C ASN A 223 -12.22 28.00 7.52
N ILE A 224 -13.24 27.35 8.11
CA ILE A 224 -13.82 27.71 9.40
C ILE A 224 -12.81 27.58 10.56
N SER A 225 -11.83 26.70 10.45
CA SER A 225 -10.80 26.47 11.46
C SER A 225 -9.73 27.56 11.49
N GLY A 226 -9.68 28.47 10.50
CA GLY A 226 -8.62 29.47 10.36
C GLY A 226 -7.27 28.91 9.91
N VAL A 227 -7.17 27.60 9.68
CA VAL A 227 -5.98 26.93 9.16
C VAL A 227 -6.24 26.41 7.76
N SER A 228 -5.42 26.81 6.77
CA SER A 228 -5.52 26.30 5.40
C SER A 228 -4.92 24.90 5.31
N VAL A 229 -5.65 23.97 4.70
CA VAL A 229 -5.15 22.65 4.35
C VAL A 229 -4.78 22.68 2.86
N ASP A 230 -3.49 22.69 2.57
CA ASP A 230 -2.95 22.91 1.23
C ASP A 230 -2.24 21.66 0.69
N GLN A 231 -2.34 20.54 1.41
CA GLN A 231 -1.68 19.27 1.06
C GLN A 231 -2.66 18.11 0.98
N GLU A 232 -2.23 17.11 0.25
CA GLU A 232 -2.74 15.76 0.21
C GLU A 232 -1.57 14.80 0.41
N TYR A 233 -1.84 13.50 0.49
CA TYR A 233 -0.81 12.51 0.77
C TYR A 233 -0.79 11.46 -0.33
N ILE A 234 0.41 10.90 -0.56
CA ILE A 234 0.58 9.70 -1.36
C ILE A 234 1.34 8.69 -0.48
N ILE A 235 0.68 7.60 -0.12
CA ILE A 235 1.28 6.53 0.66
C ILE A 235 1.96 5.56 -0.30
N CYS A 236 3.17 5.13 0.05
CA CYS A 236 3.94 4.18 -0.73
C CYS A 236 4.33 2.95 0.10
N TYR A 237 4.06 1.78 -0.45
CA TYR A 237 4.52 0.49 0.05
C TYR A 237 5.28 -0.27 -1.03
N SER A 238 6.31 -1.02 -0.62
CA SER A 238 6.92 -2.03 -1.47
C SER A 238 6.27 -3.39 -1.26
N LYS A 239 6.42 -4.31 -2.20
CA LYS A 239 6.00 -5.71 -2.00
C LYS A 239 6.92 -6.43 -1.03
N GLN A 240 8.23 -6.20 -1.14
CA GLN A 240 9.26 -6.65 -0.21
C GLN A 240 10.29 -5.53 -0.02
N PHE A 241 10.45 -5.07 1.21
CA PHE A 241 11.44 -4.06 1.54
C PHE A 241 12.86 -4.63 1.37
N GLY A 242 13.79 -3.81 0.83
CA GLY A 242 15.17 -4.24 0.59
C GLY A 242 15.48 -4.68 -0.83
N ASN A 243 14.52 -5.08 -1.63
CA ASN A 243 14.68 -5.20 -3.07
C ASN A 243 14.75 -3.80 -3.67
N ARG A 244 15.93 -3.35 -4.14
CA ARG A 244 16.19 -1.99 -4.66
C ARG A 244 15.11 -1.51 -5.63
N VAL A 245 14.02 -1.02 -5.06
CA VAL A 245 12.81 -0.64 -5.77
C VAL A 245 13.00 0.72 -6.45
N PHE A 246 13.70 1.62 -5.76
CA PHE A 246 13.97 2.97 -6.22
C PHE A 246 15.41 3.12 -6.67
N ARG A 247 15.58 3.80 -7.81
CA ARG A 247 16.89 4.29 -8.25
C ARG A 247 16.99 5.75 -7.84
N GLY A 248 18.08 6.11 -7.18
CA GLY A 248 18.40 7.52 -6.95
C GLY A 248 18.67 8.24 -8.27
N THR A 249 18.62 9.56 -8.24
CA THR A 249 19.14 10.39 -9.33
C THR A 249 20.63 10.13 -9.49
N GLU A 250 21.12 10.22 -10.71
CA GLU A 250 22.56 10.16 -10.97
C GLU A 250 23.28 11.21 -10.11
N ARG A 251 24.31 10.77 -9.38
CA ARG A 251 25.13 11.69 -8.63
C ARG A 251 25.83 12.61 -9.61
N LYS A 252 25.77 13.92 -9.38
CA LYS A 252 26.63 14.88 -10.09
C LYS A 252 28.07 14.60 -9.67
N ILE A 253 28.79 13.85 -10.49
CA ILE A 253 30.16 13.44 -10.21
C ILE A 253 31.12 14.63 -10.40
N ASP A 254 30.74 15.63 -11.16
CA ASP A 254 31.55 16.81 -11.53
C ASP A 254 32.06 17.62 -10.33
N GLN A 255 31.40 17.51 -9.18
CA GLN A 255 31.82 18.15 -7.93
C GLN A 255 32.91 17.38 -7.17
N TYR A 256 33.17 16.12 -7.55
CA TYR A 256 34.19 15.28 -6.94
C TYR A 256 35.46 15.36 -7.77
N GLN A 257 36.54 15.84 -7.17
CA GLN A 257 37.83 15.98 -7.79
C GLN A 257 38.89 15.28 -6.91
N ASN A 258 40.04 14.97 -7.50
CA ASN A 258 41.14 14.35 -6.79
C ASN A 258 42.42 15.17 -7.01
N PRO A 259 42.47 16.44 -6.52
CA PRO A 259 43.60 17.33 -6.77
C PRO A 259 44.87 16.89 -6.05
N ASP A 260 44.77 16.11 -5.01
CA ASP A 260 45.87 15.61 -4.18
C ASP A 260 46.26 14.16 -4.48
N ASN A 261 45.65 13.54 -5.51
CA ASN A 261 45.84 12.14 -5.88
C ASN A 261 45.60 11.16 -4.73
N ASP A 262 44.57 11.44 -3.90
CA ASP A 262 44.17 10.54 -2.79
C ASP A 262 43.88 9.13 -3.34
N PRO A 263 44.50 8.06 -2.82
CA PRO A 263 44.32 6.71 -3.29
C PRO A 263 42.89 6.18 -3.06
N ARG A 264 42.07 6.83 -2.24
CA ARG A 264 40.65 6.52 -2.02
C ARG A 264 39.76 7.02 -3.15
N GLY A 265 40.26 7.88 -4.05
CA GLY A 265 39.54 8.39 -5.22
C GLY A 265 39.04 9.83 -5.08
N PRO A 266 38.22 10.30 -6.03
CA PRO A 266 37.70 11.66 -6.03
C PRO A 266 36.90 11.99 -4.79
N TRP A 267 37.08 13.17 -4.24
CA TRP A 267 36.40 13.66 -3.04
C TRP A 267 35.85 15.08 -3.24
N THR A 268 34.99 15.52 -2.35
CA THR A 268 34.50 16.90 -2.26
C THR A 268 34.43 17.29 -0.80
N SER A 269 34.73 18.56 -0.51
CA SER A 269 34.63 19.07 0.86
C SER A 269 33.18 19.00 1.36
N ALA A 270 33.03 18.57 2.58
CA ALA A 270 31.73 18.59 3.29
C ALA A 270 31.80 19.56 4.47
N ASN A 271 30.69 20.18 4.81
CA ASN A 271 30.59 21.04 5.97
C ASN A 271 30.72 20.20 7.24
N MET A 272 31.78 20.37 7.99
CA MET A 272 31.96 19.75 9.31
C MET A 272 31.32 20.57 10.44
N VAL A 273 30.83 21.77 10.12
CA VAL A 273 30.25 22.71 11.09
C VAL A 273 28.74 22.46 11.21
N GLY A 274 28.29 22.19 12.42
CA GLY A 274 26.85 22.16 12.75
C GLY A 274 26.23 23.56 12.61
N LEU A 275 24.92 23.62 12.35
CA LEU A 275 24.17 24.90 12.27
C LEU A 275 24.03 25.63 13.63
N ALA A 276 24.35 24.97 14.75
CA ALA A 276 24.27 25.54 16.07
C ALA A 276 25.56 26.31 16.43
N THR A 277 25.42 27.50 17.01
CA THR A 277 26.54 28.29 17.53
C THR A 277 27.19 27.63 18.76
N ALA A 278 28.44 28.01 19.07
CA ALA A 278 29.14 27.52 20.26
C ALA A 278 28.37 27.79 21.54
N ASP A 279 27.69 28.96 21.66
CA ASP A 279 26.86 29.30 22.79
C ASP A 279 25.63 28.40 22.96
N ALA A 280 25.04 27.93 21.84
CA ALA A 280 23.86 27.07 21.88
C ALA A 280 24.23 25.60 22.16
N ARG A 281 25.43 25.16 21.77
CA ARG A 281 25.92 23.77 21.96
C ARG A 281 27.42 23.72 22.18
N PRO A 282 27.93 24.20 23.33
CA PRO A 282 29.36 24.30 23.61
C PRO A 282 30.08 22.94 23.54
N ASN A 283 29.42 21.85 23.92
CA ASN A 283 30.01 20.49 23.90
C ASN A 283 30.20 19.89 22.50
N LEU A 284 29.70 20.54 21.45
CA LEU A 284 29.88 20.12 20.06
C LEU A 284 30.90 20.99 19.32
N HIS A 285 31.51 21.96 19.99
CA HIS A 285 32.57 22.79 19.45
C HIS A 285 33.91 22.37 20.06
N TYR A 286 34.85 22.06 19.22
CA TYR A 286 36.21 21.68 19.59
C TYR A 286 37.16 22.15 18.50
N ASP A 287 38.39 22.43 18.92
CA ASP A 287 39.46 22.83 18.00
C ASP A 287 39.95 21.64 17.20
N LEU A 288 40.06 21.80 15.88
CA LEU A 288 40.72 20.84 15.00
C LEU A 288 42.20 21.14 14.99
N ILE A 289 43.01 20.32 15.63
CA ILE A 289 44.45 20.49 15.72
C ILE A 289 45.10 19.62 14.66
N ASN A 290 45.94 20.22 13.81
CA ASN A 290 46.75 19.46 12.88
C ASN A 290 47.78 18.60 13.65
N PRO A 291 47.77 17.28 13.52
CA PRO A 291 48.66 16.41 14.31
C PRO A 291 50.15 16.56 13.94
N ALA A 292 50.47 17.20 12.79
CA ALA A 292 51.83 17.36 12.33
C ALA A 292 52.55 18.57 12.93
N ASP A 293 51.82 19.66 13.23
CA ASP A 293 52.38 20.92 13.71
C ASP A 293 51.70 21.47 14.99
N GLY A 294 50.62 20.85 15.40
CA GLY A 294 49.89 21.25 16.63
C GLY A 294 49.15 22.59 16.52
N ILE A 295 48.99 23.16 15.31
CA ILE A 295 48.37 24.45 15.06
C ILE A 295 46.91 24.24 14.60
N ASN A 296 46.02 25.16 15.04
CA ASN A 296 44.60 25.18 14.66
C ASN A 296 44.37 25.55 13.21
#